data_1387964ab570c45798f2c452645f3350
#
_entry.id   1387964ab570c45798f2c452645f3350
#
_cell.length_a   1.000
_cell.length_b   1.000
_cell.length_c   1.000
_cell.angle_alpha   90.00
_cell.angle_beta   90.00
_cell.angle_gamma   90.00
#
_symmetry.space_group_name_H-M   'P 1'
#
loop_
_entity.id
_entity.type
_entity.pdbx_description
1 polymer ?
#
loop_
_entity_poly.entity_id
_entity_poly.type
_entity_poly.pdbx_seq_one_letter_code
_entity_poly.pdbx_strand_id
1 'polypeptide(L)'
;MKTKSALSVITFLAGLGILVACFFIWKGEAQTNVFALNLAVSTLIYCLLFMDMLTPWIDLSDKSQKQVGSLGMRWLVTGLYTVLAVGAMFAFQYAWPADFTLQLIVHCVLLFCMCCGFVMAFSMSDKVAEVQQKELEDRNGINRMKKAMAKVQDSLADQANIPTELAAKISEVAESLRYISPSGNPDAAEYENEFVKLARDLESALASSQRDKERIETLTKKLSRTVQNRKNIY
;
A
#
# COMPACT_ATOMS: atom_id res chain seq x y z
N MET A 1 -15.34 10.17 -15.81
CA MET A 1 -14.77 8.81 -15.91
C MET A 1 -14.93 8.18 -17.30
N LYS A 2 -16.09 8.25 -17.96
CA LYS A 2 -16.34 7.59 -19.26
C LYS A 2 -15.39 8.02 -20.42
N THR A 3 -15.04 9.31 -20.52
CA THR A 3 -14.14 9.83 -21.57
C THR A 3 -12.70 9.32 -21.47
N LYS A 4 -12.14 9.21 -20.27
CA LYS A 4 -10.77 8.70 -20.05
C LYS A 4 -10.66 7.22 -20.43
N SER A 5 -11.67 6.41 -20.05
CA SER A 5 -11.74 5.00 -20.40
C SER A 5 -11.87 4.79 -21.92
N ALA A 6 -12.71 5.58 -22.61
CA ALA A 6 -12.85 5.51 -24.06
C ALA A 6 -11.55 5.87 -24.78
N LEU A 7 -10.84 6.92 -24.33
CA LEU A 7 -9.56 7.31 -24.91
C LEU A 7 -8.50 6.21 -24.75
N SER A 8 -8.44 5.56 -23.59
CA SER A 8 -7.52 4.44 -23.34
C SER A 8 -7.77 3.27 -24.28
N VAL A 9 -9.04 2.91 -24.50
CA VAL A 9 -9.40 1.82 -25.43
C VAL A 9 -9.02 2.18 -26.87
N ILE A 10 -9.28 3.41 -27.29
CA ILE A 10 -8.90 3.88 -28.63
C ILE A 10 -7.38 3.83 -28.80
N THR A 11 -6.61 4.29 -27.81
CA THR A 11 -5.15 4.25 -27.83
C THR A 11 -4.63 2.81 -27.91
N PHE A 12 -5.24 1.90 -27.12
CA PHE A 12 -4.90 0.48 -27.17
C PHE A 12 -5.10 -0.12 -28.56
N LEU A 13 -6.28 0.08 -29.15
CA LEU A 13 -6.61 -0.46 -30.46
C LEU A 13 -5.74 0.16 -31.59
N ALA A 14 -5.46 1.45 -31.51
CA ALA A 14 -4.57 2.13 -32.45
C ALA A 14 -3.14 1.57 -32.37
N GLY A 15 -2.59 1.40 -31.18
CA GLY A 15 -1.25 0.84 -31.01
C GLY A 15 -1.17 -0.63 -31.44
N LEU A 16 -2.20 -1.43 -31.18
CA LEU A 16 -2.29 -2.80 -31.68
C LEU A 16 -2.32 -2.82 -33.21
N GLY A 17 -3.11 -1.95 -33.82
CA GLY A 17 -3.16 -1.80 -35.29
C GLY A 17 -1.80 -1.43 -35.89
N ILE A 18 -1.08 -0.48 -35.27
CA ILE A 18 0.27 -0.10 -35.70
C ILE A 18 1.24 -1.30 -35.60
N LEU A 19 1.21 -2.03 -34.48
CA LEU A 19 2.07 -3.21 -34.27
C LEU A 19 1.83 -4.24 -35.37
N VAL A 20 0.57 -4.61 -35.63
CA VAL A 20 0.20 -5.57 -36.69
C VAL A 20 0.65 -5.05 -38.05
N ALA A 21 0.39 -3.79 -38.38
CA ALA A 21 0.80 -3.19 -39.63
C ALA A 21 2.34 -3.24 -39.82
N CYS A 22 3.11 -2.91 -38.81
CA CYS A 22 4.58 -3.01 -38.86
C CYS A 22 5.06 -4.44 -39.13
N PHE A 23 4.44 -5.44 -38.49
CA PHE A 23 4.77 -6.83 -38.76
C PHE A 23 4.49 -7.25 -40.19
N PHE A 24 3.35 -6.83 -40.79
CA PHE A 24 3.01 -7.15 -42.18
C PHE A 24 3.91 -6.42 -43.18
N ILE A 25 4.29 -5.18 -42.92
CA ILE A 25 5.23 -4.41 -43.75
C ILE A 25 6.61 -5.07 -43.75
N TRP A 26 7.03 -5.63 -42.59
CA TRP A 26 8.37 -6.20 -42.40
C TRP A 26 8.41 -7.72 -42.55
N LYS A 27 7.33 -8.34 -43.05
CA LYS A 27 7.18 -9.80 -43.15
C LYS A 27 8.33 -10.51 -43.90
N GLY A 28 8.87 -9.88 -44.96
CA GLY A 28 9.93 -10.46 -45.76
C GLY A 28 9.62 -11.90 -46.24
N GLU A 29 10.63 -12.74 -46.36
CA GLU A 29 10.53 -14.17 -46.71
C GLU A 29 10.40 -15.09 -45.50
N ALA A 30 10.02 -14.55 -44.30
CA ALA A 30 9.92 -15.33 -43.07
C ALA A 30 8.89 -16.47 -43.20
N GLN A 31 9.21 -17.62 -42.66
CA GLN A 31 8.27 -18.76 -42.59
C GLN A 31 6.99 -18.32 -41.86
N THR A 32 5.83 -18.67 -42.45
CA THR A 32 4.52 -18.22 -41.94
C THR A 32 4.30 -18.55 -40.45
N ASN A 33 4.78 -19.71 -40.00
CA ASN A 33 4.62 -20.16 -38.61
C ASN A 33 5.48 -19.33 -37.63
N VAL A 34 6.74 -19.01 -37.99
CA VAL A 34 7.61 -18.15 -37.18
C VAL A 34 7.09 -16.72 -37.12
N PHE A 35 6.60 -16.21 -38.27
CA PHE A 35 5.95 -14.91 -38.33
C PHE A 35 4.72 -14.84 -37.40
N ALA A 36 3.85 -15.86 -37.44
CA ALA A 36 2.66 -15.91 -36.61
C ALA A 36 3.04 -15.99 -35.09
N LEU A 37 4.06 -16.76 -34.73
CA LEU A 37 4.57 -16.85 -33.39
C LEU A 37 5.08 -15.49 -32.88
N ASN A 38 5.95 -14.84 -33.66
CA ASN A 38 6.51 -13.55 -33.29
C ASN A 38 5.44 -12.46 -33.17
N LEU A 39 4.46 -12.46 -34.07
CA LEU A 39 3.31 -11.55 -33.99
C LEU A 39 2.49 -11.80 -32.71
N ALA A 40 2.20 -13.08 -32.40
CA ALA A 40 1.44 -13.44 -31.19
C ALA A 40 2.17 -13.02 -29.90
N VAL A 41 3.48 -13.31 -29.79
CA VAL A 41 4.29 -12.93 -28.63
C VAL A 41 4.38 -11.41 -28.50
N SER A 42 4.61 -10.68 -29.60
CA SER A 42 4.66 -9.21 -29.59
C SER A 42 3.32 -8.58 -29.20
N THR A 43 2.21 -9.16 -29.67
CA THR A 43 0.86 -8.75 -29.27
C THR A 43 0.63 -8.97 -27.77
N LEU A 44 1.04 -10.13 -27.25
CA LEU A 44 0.95 -10.44 -25.81
C LEU A 44 1.75 -9.43 -24.98
N ILE A 45 3.01 -9.16 -25.36
CA ILE A 45 3.86 -8.15 -24.71
C ILE A 45 3.18 -6.80 -24.69
N TYR A 46 2.65 -6.37 -25.85
CA TYR A 46 1.95 -5.09 -25.95
C TYR A 46 0.73 -5.03 -25.01
N CYS A 47 -0.09 -6.08 -24.99
CA CYS A 47 -1.24 -6.17 -24.08
C CYS A 47 -0.83 -6.09 -22.61
N LEU A 48 0.20 -6.82 -22.20
CA LEU A 48 0.70 -6.82 -20.82
C LEU A 48 1.23 -5.45 -20.40
N LEU A 49 2.08 -4.84 -21.23
CA LEU A 49 2.62 -3.50 -20.93
C LEU A 49 1.50 -2.45 -20.87
N PHE A 50 0.54 -2.53 -21.79
CA PHE A 50 -0.58 -1.59 -21.78
C PHE A 50 -1.47 -1.76 -20.55
N MET A 51 -1.75 -3.00 -20.13
CA MET A 51 -2.49 -3.29 -18.92
C MET A 51 -1.77 -2.78 -17.67
N ASP A 52 -0.46 -2.92 -17.60
CA ASP A 52 0.34 -2.42 -16.48
C ASP A 52 0.36 -0.88 -16.41
N MET A 53 0.35 -0.21 -17.57
CA MET A 53 0.22 1.26 -17.62
C MET A 53 -1.15 1.77 -17.19
N LEU A 54 -2.23 1.02 -17.49
CA LEU A 54 -3.60 1.43 -17.14
C LEU A 54 -3.94 1.22 -15.67
N THR A 55 -3.33 0.26 -15.00
CA THR A 55 -3.64 -0.09 -13.60
C THR A 55 -3.48 1.09 -12.62
N PRO A 56 -2.46 1.99 -12.77
CA PRO A 56 -2.33 3.17 -11.92
C PRO A 56 -3.48 4.17 -12.05
N TRP A 57 -4.22 4.13 -13.16
CA TRP A 57 -5.31 5.07 -13.46
C TRP A 57 -6.66 4.63 -12.89
N ILE A 58 -6.76 3.39 -12.40
CA ILE A 58 -8.03 2.80 -12.02
C ILE A 58 -8.40 3.07 -10.56
N ASP A 59 -7.46 3.22 -9.63
CA ASP A 59 -7.84 3.51 -8.24
C ASP A 59 -6.68 4.08 -7.39
N LEU A 60 -6.59 5.39 -7.28
CA LEU A 60 -5.55 6.08 -6.49
C LEU A 60 -6.08 6.68 -5.18
N SER A 61 -7.34 6.44 -4.78
CA SER A 61 -7.91 7.27 -3.72
C SER A 61 -7.74 6.78 -2.28
N ASP A 62 -7.53 5.49 -1.98
CA ASP A 62 -7.33 5.08 -0.57
C ASP A 62 -6.51 3.77 -0.35
N LYS A 63 -6.15 3.08 -1.40
CA LYS A 63 -5.37 1.82 -1.31
C LYS A 63 -3.95 1.98 -1.86
N SER A 64 -3.47 3.22 -1.98
CA SER A 64 -2.28 3.58 -2.75
C SER A 64 -1.00 2.88 -2.30
N GLN A 65 -0.80 2.69 -1.01
CA GLN A 65 0.42 2.02 -0.52
C GLN A 65 0.44 0.52 -0.78
N LYS A 66 -0.71 -0.15 -0.72
CA LYS A 66 -0.82 -1.59 -1.04
C LYS A 66 -0.58 -1.85 -2.53
N GLN A 67 -1.09 -0.99 -3.39
CA GLN A 67 -0.97 -1.13 -4.84
C GLN A 67 0.41 -0.78 -5.39
N VAL A 68 1.12 0.18 -4.80
CA VAL A 68 2.46 0.58 -5.26
C VAL A 68 3.46 -0.58 -5.16
N GLY A 69 3.45 -1.34 -4.07
CA GLY A 69 4.32 -2.52 -3.92
C GLY A 69 4.01 -3.62 -4.95
N SER A 70 2.73 -3.91 -5.18
CA SER A 70 2.30 -4.91 -6.16
C SER A 70 2.56 -4.48 -7.60
N LEU A 71 2.39 -3.18 -7.91
CA LEU A 71 2.69 -2.62 -9.23
C LEU A 71 4.17 -2.73 -9.58
N GLY A 72 5.07 -2.41 -8.64
CA GLY A 72 6.51 -2.52 -8.85
C GLY A 72 6.94 -3.96 -9.20
N MET A 73 6.41 -4.96 -8.48
CA MET A 73 6.69 -6.37 -8.76
C MET A 73 6.10 -6.83 -10.10
N ARG A 74 4.88 -6.40 -10.43
CA ARG A 74 4.27 -6.72 -11.73
C ARG A 74 5.10 -6.16 -12.88
N TRP A 75 5.50 -4.90 -12.78
CA TRP A 75 6.35 -4.26 -13.80
C TRP A 75 7.70 -4.95 -13.97
N LEU A 76 8.29 -5.44 -12.87
CA LEU A 76 9.51 -6.21 -12.93
C LEU A 76 9.31 -7.53 -13.70
N VAL A 77 8.26 -8.28 -13.39
CA VAL A 77 7.94 -9.55 -14.06
C VAL A 77 7.64 -9.34 -15.54
N THR A 78 6.76 -8.36 -15.87
CA THR A 78 6.40 -8.03 -17.27
C THR A 78 7.60 -7.50 -18.03
N GLY A 79 8.42 -6.62 -17.41
CA GLY A 79 9.62 -6.07 -18.04
C GLY A 79 10.66 -7.14 -18.32
N LEU A 80 10.91 -8.03 -17.36
CA LEU A 80 11.85 -9.14 -17.54
C LEU A 80 11.39 -10.09 -18.65
N TYR A 81 10.10 -10.46 -18.65
CA TYR A 81 9.53 -11.27 -19.72
C TYR A 81 9.69 -10.58 -21.09
N THR A 82 9.39 -9.29 -21.17
CA THR A 82 9.51 -8.52 -22.42
C THR A 82 10.94 -8.54 -22.95
N VAL A 83 11.92 -8.26 -22.10
CA VAL A 83 13.34 -8.25 -22.50
C VAL A 83 13.79 -9.65 -22.97
N LEU A 84 13.42 -10.70 -22.24
CA LEU A 84 13.81 -12.08 -22.58
C LEU A 84 13.09 -12.56 -23.88
N ALA A 85 11.80 -12.28 -24.03
CA ALA A 85 11.04 -12.72 -25.20
C ALA A 85 11.49 -12.00 -26.47
N VAL A 86 11.67 -10.68 -26.40
CA VAL A 86 12.21 -9.88 -27.53
C VAL A 86 13.65 -10.29 -27.84
N GLY A 87 14.47 -10.48 -26.80
CA GLY A 87 15.85 -10.97 -26.95
C GLY A 87 15.92 -12.33 -27.63
N ALA A 88 15.02 -13.27 -27.26
CA ALA A 88 14.92 -14.59 -27.90
C ALA A 88 14.51 -14.44 -29.39
N MET A 89 13.53 -13.58 -29.72
CA MET A 89 13.16 -13.32 -31.13
C MET A 89 14.36 -12.84 -31.95
N PHE A 90 15.11 -11.86 -31.44
CA PHE A 90 16.31 -11.36 -32.14
C PHE A 90 17.40 -12.43 -32.23
N ALA A 91 17.64 -13.19 -31.14
CA ALA A 91 18.63 -14.27 -31.15
C ALA A 91 18.32 -15.31 -32.22
N PHE A 92 17.09 -15.75 -32.33
CA PHE A 92 16.65 -16.73 -33.33
C PHE A 92 16.65 -16.15 -34.77
N GLN A 93 16.41 -14.85 -34.92
CA GLN A 93 16.42 -14.21 -36.23
C GLN A 93 17.82 -13.99 -36.79
N TYR A 94 18.80 -13.64 -35.94
CA TYR A 94 20.10 -13.15 -36.41
C TYR A 94 21.28 -14.00 -35.95
N ALA A 95 21.25 -14.55 -34.73
CA ALA A 95 22.41 -15.23 -34.16
C ALA A 95 22.34 -16.76 -34.31
N TRP A 96 21.19 -17.35 -34.12
CA TRP A 96 21.00 -18.78 -34.13
C TRP A 96 19.66 -19.16 -34.76
N PRO A 97 19.58 -19.26 -36.10
CA PRO A 97 18.37 -19.66 -36.78
C PRO A 97 17.93 -21.05 -36.27
N ALA A 98 16.80 -21.08 -35.58
CA ALA A 98 16.26 -22.29 -34.98
C ALA A 98 14.94 -22.67 -35.65
N ASP A 99 14.62 -23.96 -35.63
CA ASP A 99 13.36 -24.46 -36.10
C ASP A 99 12.18 -23.88 -35.30
N PHE A 100 11.03 -23.75 -35.95
CA PHE A 100 9.80 -23.24 -35.33
C PHE A 100 9.48 -23.92 -33.99
N THR A 101 9.69 -25.25 -33.91
CA THR A 101 9.41 -26.03 -32.68
C THR A 101 10.26 -25.57 -31.51
N LEU A 102 11.57 -25.32 -31.72
CA LEU A 102 12.45 -24.85 -30.68
C LEU A 102 12.07 -23.44 -30.23
N GLN A 103 11.76 -22.53 -31.17
CA GLN A 103 11.30 -21.19 -30.85
C GLN A 103 10.01 -21.19 -30.03
N LEU A 104 9.05 -22.05 -30.41
CA LEU A 104 7.79 -22.23 -29.68
C LEU A 104 8.03 -22.71 -28.24
N ILE A 105 8.88 -23.72 -28.06
CA ILE A 105 9.23 -24.26 -26.74
C ILE A 105 9.83 -23.16 -25.87
N VAL A 106 10.78 -22.40 -26.37
CA VAL A 106 11.41 -21.30 -25.60
C VAL A 106 10.38 -20.26 -25.18
N HIS A 107 9.50 -19.82 -26.08
CA HIS A 107 8.46 -18.86 -25.75
C HIS A 107 7.43 -19.41 -24.74
N CYS A 108 7.08 -20.70 -24.85
CA CYS A 108 6.22 -21.36 -23.86
C CYS A 108 6.87 -21.42 -22.47
N VAL A 109 8.17 -21.73 -22.39
CA VAL A 109 8.91 -21.73 -21.12
C VAL A 109 8.98 -20.33 -20.53
N LEU A 110 9.28 -19.31 -21.34
CA LEU A 110 9.30 -17.92 -20.89
C LEU A 110 7.94 -17.46 -20.36
N LEU A 111 6.86 -17.82 -21.07
CA LEU A 111 5.48 -17.52 -20.65
C LEU A 111 5.15 -18.22 -19.33
N PHE A 112 5.52 -19.49 -19.17
CA PHE A 112 5.34 -20.23 -17.92
C PHE A 112 6.10 -19.59 -16.76
N CYS A 113 7.37 -19.20 -16.97
CA CYS A 113 8.16 -18.49 -15.96
C CYS A 113 7.51 -17.14 -15.58
N MET A 114 6.96 -16.42 -16.54
CA MET A 114 6.21 -15.19 -16.30
C MET A 114 4.97 -15.46 -15.42
N CYS A 115 4.19 -16.49 -15.73
CA CYS A 115 3.03 -16.88 -14.91
C CYS A 115 3.44 -17.21 -13.47
N CYS A 116 4.52 -17.96 -13.27
CA CYS A 116 5.06 -18.24 -11.95
C CYS A 116 5.50 -16.95 -11.24
N GLY A 117 6.13 -16.02 -11.94
CA GLY A 117 6.50 -14.71 -11.42
C GLY A 117 5.29 -13.89 -10.95
N PHE A 118 4.19 -13.90 -11.70
CA PHE A 118 2.95 -13.25 -11.28
C PHE A 118 2.35 -13.88 -10.03
N VAL A 119 2.31 -15.21 -9.93
CA VAL A 119 1.82 -15.90 -8.73
C VAL A 119 2.63 -15.49 -7.50
N MET A 120 3.96 -15.43 -7.62
CA MET A 120 4.83 -14.95 -6.53
C MET A 120 4.57 -13.48 -6.21
N ALA A 121 4.43 -12.62 -7.23
CA ALA A 121 4.17 -11.20 -7.03
C ALA A 121 2.85 -10.94 -6.30
N PHE A 122 1.78 -11.68 -6.63
CA PHE A 122 0.50 -11.58 -5.94
C PHE A 122 0.59 -12.06 -4.49
N SER A 123 1.24 -13.22 -4.25
CA SER A 123 1.42 -13.77 -2.90
C SER A 123 2.24 -12.83 -1.99
N MET A 124 3.26 -12.16 -2.54
CA MET A 124 4.02 -11.16 -1.79
C MET A 124 3.20 -9.90 -1.51
N SER A 125 2.39 -9.47 -2.47
CA SER A 125 1.50 -8.30 -2.29
C SER A 125 0.52 -8.49 -1.15
N ASP A 126 -0.08 -9.67 -1.03
CA ASP A 126 -1.02 -9.99 0.05
C ASP A 126 -0.34 -9.94 1.42
N LYS A 127 0.86 -10.51 1.55
CA LYS A 127 1.65 -10.44 2.80
C LYS A 127 2.03 -9.01 3.17
N VAL A 128 2.48 -8.21 2.21
CA VAL A 128 2.81 -6.79 2.46
C VAL A 128 1.55 -6.02 2.87
N ALA A 129 0.40 -6.31 2.26
CA ALA A 129 -0.87 -5.70 2.62
C ALA A 129 -1.30 -6.03 4.05
N GLU A 130 -1.12 -7.28 4.48
CA GLU A 130 -1.43 -7.73 5.84
C GLU A 130 -0.53 -7.03 6.88
N VAL A 131 0.78 -6.99 6.64
CA VAL A 131 1.74 -6.32 7.53
C VAL A 131 1.42 -4.82 7.64
N GLN A 132 1.15 -4.14 6.52
CA GLN A 132 0.80 -2.72 6.53
C GLN A 132 -0.52 -2.46 7.26
N GLN A 133 -1.51 -3.33 7.10
CA GLN A 133 -2.77 -3.18 7.81
C GLN A 133 -2.56 -3.31 9.33
N LYS A 134 -1.77 -4.28 9.75
CA LYS A 134 -1.42 -4.47 11.16
C LYS A 134 -0.68 -3.25 11.72
N GLU A 135 0.32 -2.72 11.00
CA GLU A 135 1.00 -1.48 11.41
C GLU A 135 0.04 -0.29 11.52
N LEU A 136 -0.93 -0.16 10.62
CA LEU A 136 -1.92 0.91 10.67
C LEU A 136 -2.86 0.74 11.88
N GLU A 137 -3.25 -0.48 12.21
CA GLU A 137 -4.06 -0.79 13.40
C GLU A 137 -3.29 -0.45 14.67
N ASP A 138 -2.02 -0.84 14.77
CA ASP A 138 -1.14 -0.53 15.90
C ASP A 138 -0.93 0.98 16.08
N ARG A 139 -0.77 1.73 14.99
CA ARG A 139 -0.66 3.20 15.01
C ARG A 139 -1.99 3.89 15.34
N ASN A 140 -3.12 3.30 14.96
CA ASN A 140 -4.45 3.88 15.22
C ASN A 140 -4.77 3.96 16.70
N GLY A 141 -4.34 3.01 17.51
CA GLY A 141 -4.49 3.04 18.95
C GLY A 141 -3.82 4.27 19.58
N ILE A 142 -2.54 4.49 19.27
CA ILE A 142 -1.78 5.66 19.73
C ILE A 142 -2.39 6.97 19.23
N ASN A 143 -2.85 7.01 17.97
CA ASN A 143 -3.50 8.20 17.41
C ASN A 143 -4.81 8.52 18.14
N ARG A 144 -5.57 7.50 18.57
CA ARG A 144 -6.78 7.70 19.40
C ARG A 144 -6.44 8.27 20.76
N MET A 145 -5.36 7.78 21.42
CA MET A 145 -4.88 8.35 22.68
C MET A 145 -4.49 9.82 22.52
N LYS A 146 -3.70 10.15 21.48
CA LYS A 146 -3.28 11.53 21.19
C LYS A 146 -4.47 12.46 20.92
N LYS A 147 -5.46 12.01 20.14
CA LYS A 147 -6.68 12.77 19.85
C LYS A 147 -7.53 12.98 21.12
N ALA A 148 -7.65 11.97 21.97
CA ALA A 148 -8.38 12.10 23.23
C ALA A 148 -7.66 13.10 24.18
N MET A 149 -6.33 13.03 24.23
CA MET A 149 -5.54 13.94 25.06
C MET A 149 -5.56 15.39 24.54
N ALA A 150 -5.56 15.59 23.23
CA ALA A 150 -5.71 16.93 22.65
C ALA A 150 -7.01 17.59 23.09
N LYS A 151 -8.13 16.86 23.11
CA LYS A 151 -9.41 17.39 23.63
C LYS A 151 -9.36 17.78 25.10
N VAL A 152 -8.64 17.01 25.92
CA VAL A 152 -8.41 17.35 27.32
C VAL A 152 -7.61 18.64 27.43
N GLN A 153 -6.58 18.83 26.59
CA GLN A 153 -5.78 20.07 26.55
C GLN A 153 -6.60 21.28 26.06
N ASP A 154 -7.44 21.10 25.04
CA ASP A 154 -8.36 22.14 24.58
C ASP A 154 -9.33 22.55 25.69
N SER A 155 -9.96 21.58 26.39
CA SER A 155 -10.82 21.84 27.53
C SER A 155 -10.08 22.50 28.71
N LEU A 156 -8.79 22.24 28.85
CA LEU A 156 -7.95 22.85 29.86
C LEU A 156 -7.63 24.32 29.52
N ALA A 157 -7.39 24.62 28.25
CA ALA A 157 -7.08 25.96 27.78
C ALA A 157 -8.28 26.92 27.90
N ASP A 158 -9.49 26.42 27.73
CA ASP A 158 -10.74 27.18 27.88
C ASP A 158 -11.05 27.56 29.33
N GLN A 159 -10.23 27.13 30.29
CA GLN A 159 -10.53 27.27 31.70
C GLN A 159 -9.47 28.06 32.48
N ALA A 160 -9.80 29.29 32.88
CA ALA A 160 -8.90 30.21 33.57
C ALA A 160 -8.57 29.84 35.06
N ASN A 161 -9.23 28.85 35.68
CA ASN A 161 -9.17 28.59 37.15
C ASN A 161 -8.62 27.21 37.52
N ILE A 162 -7.76 26.60 36.73
CA ILE A 162 -7.12 25.31 37.08
C ILE A 162 -5.76 25.57 37.74
N PRO A 163 -5.44 24.85 38.82
CA PRO A 163 -4.13 24.97 39.47
C PRO A 163 -3.00 24.67 38.50
N THR A 164 -1.99 25.52 38.46
CA THR A 164 -0.85 25.41 37.52
C THR A 164 -0.14 24.04 37.64
N GLU A 165 -0.09 23.48 38.84
CA GLU A 165 0.50 22.15 39.05
C GLU A 165 -0.28 21.03 38.37
N LEU A 166 -1.61 21.11 38.39
CA LEU A 166 -2.47 20.09 37.70
C LEU A 166 -2.39 20.23 36.18
N ALA A 167 -2.37 21.46 35.68
CA ALA A 167 -2.17 21.74 34.28
C ALA A 167 -0.81 21.20 33.77
N ALA A 168 0.25 21.37 34.58
CA ALA A 168 1.57 20.83 34.27
C ALA A 168 1.57 19.30 34.18
N LYS A 169 0.91 18.61 35.13
CA LYS A 169 0.80 17.13 35.14
C LYS A 169 0.03 16.62 33.90
N ILE A 170 -1.05 17.30 33.50
CA ILE A 170 -1.80 16.96 32.29
C ILE A 170 -0.93 17.13 31.04
N SER A 171 -0.15 18.20 30.98
CA SER A 171 0.79 18.45 29.87
C SER A 171 1.91 17.41 29.82
N GLU A 172 2.42 16.97 30.97
CA GLU A 172 3.41 15.90 31.06
C GLU A 172 2.88 14.56 30.51
N VAL A 173 1.62 14.22 30.83
CA VAL A 173 0.97 13.05 30.24
C VAL A 173 0.87 13.17 28.71
N ALA A 174 0.48 14.32 28.20
CA ALA A 174 0.41 14.57 26.76
C ALA A 174 1.77 14.43 26.06
N GLU A 175 2.82 15.00 26.66
CA GLU A 175 4.19 14.89 26.17
C GLU A 175 4.66 13.43 26.16
N SER A 176 4.30 12.68 27.20
CA SER A 176 4.70 11.28 27.32
C SER A 176 4.13 10.38 26.21
N LEU A 177 3.00 10.75 25.58
CA LEU A 177 2.43 10.04 24.43
C LEU A 177 3.28 10.14 23.17
N ARG A 178 4.20 11.11 23.08
CA ARG A 178 5.10 11.25 21.93
C ARG A 178 6.09 10.09 21.81
N TYR A 179 6.43 9.49 22.96
CA TYR A 179 7.45 8.46 23.08
C TYR A 179 6.89 7.05 23.14
N ILE A 180 5.59 6.86 22.83
CA ILE A 180 4.97 5.54 22.76
C ILE A 180 5.17 4.99 21.36
N SER A 181 5.80 3.80 21.27
CA SER A 181 5.93 3.07 20.01
C SER A 181 4.70 2.23 19.72
N PRO A 182 4.32 2.05 18.44
CA PRO A 182 3.31 1.09 18.04
C PRO A 182 3.67 -0.31 18.54
N SER A 183 2.67 -1.09 18.94
CA SER A 183 2.87 -2.47 19.42
C SER A 183 1.72 -3.34 18.97
N GLY A 184 2.02 -4.50 18.39
CA GLY A 184 1.05 -5.52 18.02
C GLY A 184 0.61 -6.41 19.19
N ASN A 185 1.01 -6.09 20.43
CA ASN A 185 0.60 -6.83 21.60
C ASN A 185 -0.87 -6.54 21.95
N PRO A 186 -1.73 -7.57 22.15
CA PRO A 186 -3.13 -7.35 22.54
C PRO A 186 -3.29 -6.53 23.84
N ASP A 187 -2.38 -6.71 24.81
CA ASP A 187 -2.40 -5.96 26.06
C ASP A 187 -2.21 -4.45 25.82
N ALA A 188 -1.46 -4.08 24.79
CA ALA A 188 -1.29 -2.68 24.41
C ALA A 188 -2.62 -2.03 24.01
N ALA A 189 -3.46 -2.74 23.26
CA ALA A 189 -4.77 -2.26 22.86
C ALA A 189 -5.72 -2.06 24.04
N GLU A 190 -5.61 -2.88 25.09
CA GLU A 190 -6.39 -2.74 26.32
C GLU A 190 -6.04 -1.42 27.03
N TYR A 191 -4.75 -1.16 27.25
CA TYR A 191 -4.30 0.11 27.86
C TYR A 191 -4.62 1.33 27.01
N GLU A 192 -4.55 1.22 25.70
CA GLU A 192 -4.93 2.30 24.78
C GLU A 192 -6.42 2.64 24.86
N ASN A 193 -7.27 1.63 24.96
CA ASN A 193 -8.71 1.82 25.15
C ASN A 193 -9.04 2.38 26.55
N GLU A 194 -8.40 1.87 27.58
CA GLU A 194 -8.53 2.38 28.95
C GLU A 194 -8.12 3.87 29.01
N PHE A 195 -6.98 4.22 28.39
CA PHE A 195 -6.53 5.61 28.33
C PHE A 195 -7.56 6.52 27.67
N VAL A 196 -8.11 6.12 26.52
CA VAL A 196 -9.13 6.92 25.80
C VAL A 196 -10.38 7.12 26.66
N LYS A 197 -10.78 6.11 27.43
CA LYS A 197 -11.91 6.22 28.37
C LYS A 197 -11.58 7.21 29.51
N LEU A 198 -10.44 7.06 30.16
CA LEU A 198 -10.01 7.95 31.23
C LEU A 198 -9.83 9.40 30.76
N ALA A 199 -9.33 9.61 29.53
CA ALA A 199 -9.21 10.93 28.95
C ALA A 199 -10.56 11.60 28.72
N ARG A 200 -11.58 10.86 28.26
CA ARG A 200 -12.96 11.36 28.13
C ARG A 200 -13.59 11.69 29.47
N ASP A 201 -13.35 10.85 30.47
CA ASP A 201 -13.84 11.08 31.83
C ASP A 201 -13.19 12.35 32.42
N LEU A 202 -11.91 12.58 32.15
CA LEU A 202 -11.19 13.79 32.55
C LEU A 202 -11.71 15.04 31.80
N GLU A 203 -11.92 14.96 30.49
CA GLU A 203 -12.53 16.01 29.67
C GLU A 203 -13.90 16.42 30.27
N SER A 204 -14.75 15.43 30.57
CA SER A 204 -16.08 15.65 31.18
C SER A 204 -15.99 16.26 32.58
N ALA A 205 -15.03 15.84 33.39
CA ALA A 205 -14.83 16.39 34.72
C ALA A 205 -14.32 17.86 34.67
N LEU A 206 -13.49 18.18 33.68
CA LEU A 206 -13.05 19.56 33.44
C LEU A 206 -14.20 20.46 32.97
N ALA A 207 -15.09 19.97 32.13
CA ALA A 207 -16.23 20.72 31.59
C ALA A 207 -17.38 20.91 32.60
N SER A 208 -17.41 20.16 33.70
CA SER A 208 -18.50 20.23 34.67
C SER A 208 -18.47 21.50 35.52
N SER A 209 -19.66 22.07 35.81
CA SER A 209 -19.81 23.26 36.65
C SER A 209 -19.42 23.04 38.11
N GLN A 210 -19.59 21.80 38.58
CA GLN A 210 -19.12 21.37 39.92
C GLN A 210 -17.78 20.66 39.76
N ARG A 211 -16.69 21.42 39.87
CA ARG A 211 -15.32 20.88 39.74
C ARG A 211 -14.90 20.15 41.00
N ASP A 212 -14.87 18.85 40.90
CA ASP A 212 -14.25 17.99 41.90
C ASP A 212 -12.74 17.89 41.62
N LYS A 213 -11.95 18.70 42.33
CA LYS A 213 -10.48 18.70 42.22
C LYS A 213 -9.88 17.35 42.49
N GLU A 214 -10.39 16.64 43.47
CA GLU A 214 -9.90 15.32 43.86
C GLU A 214 -10.13 14.29 42.75
N ARG A 215 -11.29 14.36 42.11
CA ARG A 215 -11.61 13.51 40.94
C ARG A 215 -10.70 13.79 39.76
N ILE A 216 -10.43 15.05 39.42
CA ILE A 216 -9.55 15.44 38.31
C ILE A 216 -8.12 14.97 38.57
N GLU A 217 -7.63 15.14 39.82
CA GLU A 217 -6.29 14.66 40.22
C GLU A 217 -6.19 13.13 40.16
N THR A 218 -7.21 12.44 40.61
CA THR A 218 -7.29 10.97 40.56
C THR A 218 -7.27 10.46 39.12
N LEU A 219 -8.04 11.08 38.21
CA LEU A 219 -8.08 10.72 36.78
C LEU A 219 -6.74 11.00 36.10
N THR A 220 -6.12 12.14 36.40
CA THR A 220 -4.78 12.49 35.88
C THR A 220 -3.73 11.48 36.30
N LYS A 221 -3.74 11.06 37.60
CA LYS A 221 -2.84 10.03 38.11
C LYS A 221 -3.05 8.68 37.46
N LYS A 222 -4.33 8.28 37.21
CA LYS A 222 -4.66 7.05 36.47
C LYS A 222 -4.16 7.12 35.07
N LEU A 223 -4.38 8.21 34.32
CA LEU A 223 -3.87 8.42 32.97
C LEU A 223 -2.35 8.28 32.92
N SER A 224 -1.63 8.93 33.80
CA SER A 224 -0.16 8.82 33.89
C SER A 224 0.30 7.36 34.09
N ARG A 225 -0.38 6.63 34.98
CA ARG A 225 -0.09 5.21 35.22
C ARG A 225 -0.39 4.33 34.02
N THR A 226 -1.52 4.55 33.34
CA THR A 226 -1.90 3.79 32.13
C THR A 226 -0.89 4.03 31.01
N VAL A 227 -0.42 5.27 30.81
CA VAL A 227 0.66 5.57 29.85
C VAL A 227 1.95 4.84 30.19
N GLN A 228 2.33 4.84 31.47
CA GLN A 228 3.56 4.16 31.92
C GLN A 228 3.46 2.64 31.71
N ASN A 229 2.31 2.04 32.05
CA ASN A 229 2.06 0.62 31.81
C ASN A 229 2.14 0.31 30.31
N ARG A 230 1.51 1.15 29.46
CA ARG A 230 1.55 0.99 27.99
C ARG A 230 2.99 1.10 27.43
N LYS A 231 3.83 1.98 27.99
CA LYS A 231 5.24 2.10 27.58
C LYS A 231 6.07 0.85 27.87
N ASN A 232 5.71 0.10 28.88
CA ASN A 232 6.42 -1.12 29.28
C ASN A 232 6.03 -2.35 28.46
N ILE A 233 5.05 -2.22 27.54
CA ILE A 233 4.61 -3.30 26.64
C ILE A 233 5.25 -3.07 25.28
N TYR A 234 6.08 -4.02 24.86
CA TYR A 234 6.72 -4.07 23.56
C TYR A 234 6.07 -5.11 22.66
#